data_23676f0d33a7827121eea67d22d3d8fd
#
_entry.id   23676f0d33a7827121eea67d22d3d8fd
#
_cell.length_a   1.000
_cell.length_b   1.000
_cell.length_c   1.000
_cell.angle_alpha   90.00
_cell.angle_beta   90.00
_cell.angle_gamma   90.00
#
_symmetry.space_group_name_H-M   'P 1'
#
loop_
_entity.id
_entity.type
_entity.pdbx_description
1 polymer ?
#
loop_
_entity_poly.entity_id
_entity_poly.type
_entity_poly.pdbx_seq_one_letter_code
_entity_poly.pdbx_strand_id
1 'polypeptide(L)'
;MQFKYEAKDRAGKLREGIVVSEDQHGAEQLLSENGLVILSLETQEISLFDKLWPFGKRVPAKELVLFSRQLSTLMGAQVSILPAIRILQSQMENARLKTILTEVIASVESGDSLSLALSRYPNVFDTVYISVIRSGELSGSMGNSLTYLADSLEKNYDLNTKVRGALTYPIFVVIAVIGIGGFIFLFVMPSLVQTLTQQGNQLPALTVALIALTGFLGKFWWLVLVLIVVAIFAFRYALTTSIGRQIFDRFKIKAPIIGPIFVKIYMARFVRNLATLSAGGIPIIHALETVAELVNNVVYREIILEASNRLATGQSIAESLQGHKEMPVIVTQMIMVGEKSATLSSILVKLAEYYEKEVDTAIGSLTTLIEPIIILVLGGAVGILVAGVLLPIYNLGSAGS
;
A
#
# COMPACT_ATOMS: atom_id res chain seq x y z
N MET A 1 -21.98 10.17 -24.13
CA MET A 1 -21.77 11.25 -23.14
C MET A 1 -22.53 10.91 -21.87
N GLN A 2 -22.14 11.46 -20.71
CA GLN A 2 -22.90 11.30 -19.47
C GLN A 2 -23.64 12.59 -19.17
N PHE A 3 -24.95 12.48 -18.88
CA PHE A 3 -25.80 13.63 -18.54
C PHE A 3 -26.32 13.45 -17.13
N LYS A 4 -26.10 14.44 -16.27
CA LYS A 4 -26.76 14.54 -14.96
C LYS A 4 -28.13 15.11 -15.17
N TYR A 5 -29.15 14.41 -14.68
CA TYR A 5 -30.52 14.89 -14.80
C TYR A 5 -31.18 15.12 -13.43
N GLU A 6 -32.00 16.13 -13.35
CA GLU A 6 -33.04 16.29 -12.35
C GLU A 6 -34.41 16.16 -13.05
N ALA A 7 -35.23 15.24 -12.59
CA ALA A 7 -36.53 14.98 -13.18
C ALA A 7 -37.58 14.68 -12.11
N LYS A 8 -38.86 14.88 -12.43
CA LYS A 8 -40.00 14.47 -11.60
C LYS A 8 -40.61 13.19 -12.15
N ASP A 9 -40.90 12.23 -11.25
CA ASP A 9 -41.71 11.08 -11.61
C ASP A 9 -43.19 11.42 -11.70
N ARG A 10 -44.01 10.49 -12.19
CA ARG A 10 -45.47 10.69 -12.35
C ARG A 10 -46.19 11.01 -11.03
N ALA A 11 -45.57 10.70 -9.89
CA ALA A 11 -46.06 11.01 -8.55
C ALA A 11 -45.61 12.41 -8.04
N GLY A 12 -44.88 13.17 -8.86
CA GLY A 12 -44.35 14.50 -8.53
C GLY A 12 -43.07 14.49 -7.67
N LYS A 13 -42.50 13.34 -7.41
CA LYS A 13 -41.29 13.19 -6.59
C LYS A 13 -40.04 13.48 -7.42
N LEU A 14 -39.12 14.28 -6.88
CA LEU A 14 -37.84 14.63 -7.49
C LEU A 14 -36.95 13.38 -7.58
N ARG A 15 -36.39 13.15 -8.75
CA ARG A 15 -35.40 12.09 -9.05
C ARG A 15 -34.17 12.73 -9.68
N GLU A 16 -33.03 12.47 -9.10
CA GLU A 16 -31.72 12.85 -9.64
C GLU A 16 -30.94 11.61 -10.04
N GLY A 17 -30.21 11.68 -11.14
CA GLY A 17 -29.40 10.57 -11.61
C GLY A 17 -28.48 10.95 -12.76
N ILE A 18 -27.82 9.94 -13.32
CA ILE A 18 -26.97 10.08 -14.50
C ILE A 18 -27.50 9.14 -15.58
N VAL A 19 -27.72 9.67 -16.78
CA VAL A 19 -28.09 8.90 -17.98
C VAL A 19 -26.93 8.93 -18.99
N VAL A 20 -26.67 7.81 -19.62
CA VAL A 20 -25.63 7.69 -20.65
C VAL A 20 -26.32 7.65 -22.01
N SER A 21 -25.99 8.60 -22.88
CA SER A 21 -26.50 8.68 -24.24
C SER A 21 -25.42 9.22 -25.18
N GLU A 22 -25.59 9.02 -26.49
CA GLU A 22 -24.68 9.57 -27.49
C GLU A 22 -24.81 11.09 -27.60
N ASP A 23 -26.03 11.61 -27.42
CA ASP A 23 -26.36 13.03 -27.48
C ASP A 23 -27.41 13.42 -26.40
N GLN A 24 -27.66 14.71 -26.28
CA GLN A 24 -28.63 15.26 -25.33
C GLN A 24 -30.06 14.84 -25.66
N HIS A 25 -30.39 14.76 -26.94
CA HIS A 25 -31.74 14.39 -27.39
C HIS A 25 -32.06 12.92 -27.07
N GLY A 26 -31.09 12.01 -27.24
CA GLY A 26 -31.24 10.62 -26.83
C GLY A 26 -31.34 10.45 -25.31
N ALA A 27 -30.68 11.30 -24.53
CA ALA A 27 -30.83 11.30 -23.07
C ALA A 27 -32.25 11.76 -22.66
N GLU A 28 -32.77 12.80 -23.30
CA GLU A 28 -34.17 13.30 -23.08
C GLU A 28 -35.20 12.23 -23.44
N GLN A 29 -35.00 11.53 -24.57
CA GLN A 29 -35.90 10.47 -24.99
C GLN A 29 -35.92 9.30 -24.00
N LEU A 30 -34.76 8.81 -23.58
CA LEU A 30 -34.64 7.74 -22.58
C LEU A 30 -35.31 8.08 -21.25
N LEU A 31 -35.17 9.33 -20.78
CA LEU A 31 -35.79 9.75 -19.55
C LEU A 31 -37.33 9.91 -19.69
N SER A 32 -37.81 10.42 -20.84
CA SER A 32 -39.24 10.56 -21.10
C SER A 32 -39.93 9.20 -21.28
N GLU A 33 -39.30 8.23 -21.92
CA GLU A 33 -39.78 6.83 -22.05
C GLU A 33 -39.93 6.17 -20.66
N ASN A 34 -39.08 6.53 -19.69
CA ASN A 34 -39.18 6.07 -18.31
C ASN A 34 -40.19 6.88 -17.48
N GLY A 35 -40.98 7.76 -18.10
CA GLY A 35 -42.02 8.52 -17.45
C GLY A 35 -41.52 9.63 -16.52
N LEU A 36 -40.32 10.10 -16.76
CA LEU A 36 -39.69 11.20 -16.00
C LEU A 36 -39.85 12.53 -16.75
N VAL A 37 -40.29 13.56 -16.05
CA VAL A 37 -40.38 14.94 -16.57
C VAL A 37 -39.08 15.64 -16.20
N ILE A 38 -38.29 15.99 -17.19
CA ILE A 38 -36.94 16.56 -17.02
C ILE A 38 -37.09 18.02 -16.54
N LEU A 39 -36.42 18.37 -15.47
CA LEU A 39 -36.30 19.73 -14.94
C LEU A 39 -34.98 20.37 -15.35
N SER A 40 -33.89 19.64 -15.26
CA SER A 40 -32.57 20.03 -15.76
C SER A 40 -31.85 18.84 -16.36
N LEU A 41 -31.06 19.06 -17.41
CA LEU A 41 -30.19 18.10 -18.06
C LEU A 41 -28.88 18.79 -18.36
N GLU A 42 -27.86 18.46 -17.57
CA GLU A 42 -26.53 19.06 -17.72
C GLU A 42 -25.54 18.02 -18.26
N THR A 43 -24.79 18.39 -19.29
CA THR A 43 -23.71 17.57 -19.79
C THR A 43 -22.60 17.51 -18.73
N GLN A 44 -22.35 16.33 -18.19
CA GLN A 44 -21.23 16.13 -17.30
C GLN A 44 -19.96 16.02 -18.16
N GLU A 45 -19.33 17.17 -18.45
CA GLU A 45 -17.98 17.15 -19.03
C GLU A 45 -17.07 16.46 -18.04
N ILE A 46 -16.59 15.26 -18.42
CA ILE A 46 -15.53 14.60 -17.69
C ILE A 46 -14.32 15.49 -17.83
N SER A 47 -14.03 16.29 -16.80
CA SER A 47 -12.87 17.17 -16.78
C SER A 47 -11.64 16.37 -17.19
N LEU A 48 -10.83 16.90 -18.10
CA LEU A 48 -9.53 16.33 -18.46
C LEU A 48 -8.65 16.08 -17.23
N PHE A 49 -8.90 16.85 -16.15
CA PHE A 49 -8.30 16.65 -14.83
C PHE A 49 -8.72 15.32 -14.18
N ASP A 50 -9.97 14.88 -14.33
CA ASP A 50 -10.46 13.58 -13.81
C ASP A 50 -9.87 12.40 -14.60
N LYS A 51 -9.49 12.61 -15.85
CA LYS A 51 -8.81 11.61 -16.69
C LYS A 51 -7.32 11.52 -16.39
N LEU A 52 -6.69 12.64 -16.03
CA LEU A 52 -5.27 12.75 -15.65
C LEU A 52 -5.01 12.43 -14.18
N TRP A 53 -6.01 12.56 -13.29
CA TRP A 53 -5.86 12.36 -11.86
C TRP A 53 -6.78 11.23 -11.34
N PRO A 54 -6.40 9.95 -11.53
CA PRO A 54 -7.24 8.79 -11.15
C PRO A 54 -7.37 8.59 -9.63
N PHE A 55 -6.83 9.49 -8.81
CA PHE A 55 -6.82 9.37 -7.34
C PHE A 55 -8.21 9.50 -6.70
N GLY A 56 -9.17 10.16 -7.34
CA GLY A 56 -10.56 10.27 -6.84
C GLY A 56 -11.41 8.98 -6.99
N LYS A 57 -10.91 7.95 -7.69
CA LYS A 57 -11.67 6.74 -8.02
C LYS A 57 -11.34 5.52 -7.14
N ARG A 58 -10.41 5.65 -6.18
CA ARG A 58 -10.03 4.52 -5.32
C ARG A 58 -10.74 4.60 -3.97
N VAL A 59 -11.20 3.45 -3.49
CA VAL A 59 -11.68 3.32 -2.11
C VAL A 59 -10.45 3.24 -1.20
N PRO A 60 -10.29 4.15 -0.22
CA PRO A 60 -9.21 4.06 0.75
C PRO A 60 -9.35 2.79 1.61
N ALA A 61 -8.23 2.15 1.95
CA ALA A 61 -8.25 0.98 2.80
C ALA A 61 -8.94 1.23 4.15
N LYS A 62 -8.82 2.44 4.71
CA LYS A 62 -9.49 2.86 5.94
C LYS A 62 -11.02 2.74 5.83
N GLU A 63 -11.60 3.14 4.71
CA GLU A 63 -13.05 3.07 4.47
C GLU A 63 -13.54 1.62 4.42
N LEU A 64 -12.78 0.75 3.76
CA LEU A 64 -13.09 -0.68 3.70
C LEU A 64 -13.02 -1.33 5.09
N VAL A 65 -11.99 -1.01 5.87
CA VAL A 65 -11.83 -1.50 7.25
C VAL A 65 -13.02 -1.07 8.11
N LEU A 66 -13.35 0.23 8.07
CA LEU A 66 -14.47 0.78 8.84
C LEU A 66 -15.81 0.13 8.44
N PHE A 67 -16.07 0.03 7.14
CA PHE A 67 -17.24 -0.66 6.60
C PHE A 67 -17.34 -2.09 7.10
N SER A 68 -16.24 -2.85 7.00
CA SER A 68 -16.23 -4.26 7.39
C SER A 68 -16.42 -4.45 8.90
N ARG A 69 -15.85 -3.58 9.73
CA ARG A 69 -16.02 -3.59 11.19
C ARG A 69 -17.48 -3.28 11.57
N GLN A 70 -18.05 -2.23 10.97
CA GLN A 70 -19.44 -1.87 11.24
C GLN A 70 -20.41 -2.96 10.75
N LEU A 71 -20.15 -3.56 9.58
CA LEU A 71 -20.95 -4.67 9.07
C LEU A 71 -20.89 -5.88 10.02
N SER A 72 -19.69 -6.25 10.50
CA SER A 72 -19.49 -7.29 11.50
C SER A 72 -20.29 -7.01 12.79
N THR A 73 -20.27 -5.76 13.27
CA THR A 73 -21.00 -5.34 14.47
C THR A 73 -22.52 -5.48 14.29
N LEU A 74 -23.05 -5.02 13.15
CA LEU A 74 -24.49 -5.13 12.84
C LEU A 74 -24.93 -6.60 12.70
N MET A 75 -24.11 -7.44 12.05
CA MET A 75 -24.36 -8.86 11.95
C MET A 75 -24.29 -9.58 13.31
N GLY A 76 -23.37 -9.18 14.18
CA GLY A 76 -23.28 -9.64 15.56
C GLY A 76 -24.51 -9.25 16.40
N ALA A 77 -25.14 -8.13 16.08
CA ALA A 77 -26.42 -7.71 16.64
C ALA A 77 -27.65 -8.37 15.96
N GLN A 78 -27.42 -9.39 15.13
CA GLN A 78 -28.45 -10.15 14.40
C GLN A 78 -29.24 -9.33 13.37
N VAL A 79 -28.71 -8.20 12.91
CA VAL A 79 -29.29 -7.45 11.79
C VAL A 79 -29.03 -8.23 10.50
N SER A 80 -30.08 -8.43 9.69
CA SER A 80 -29.95 -9.12 8.41
C SER A 80 -29.01 -8.35 7.46
N ILE A 81 -28.30 -9.08 6.57
CA ILE A 81 -27.21 -8.54 5.74
C ILE A 81 -27.62 -7.36 4.85
N LEU A 82 -28.76 -7.44 4.15
CA LEU A 82 -29.26 -6.36 3.26
C LEU A 82 -29.58 -5.07 4.02
N PRO A 83 -30.41 -5.08 5.10
CA PRO A 83 -30.61 -3.91 5.96
C PRO A 83 -29.30 -3.34 6.50
N ALA A 84 -28.36 -4.20 6.94
CA ALA A 84 -27.06 -3.76 7.44
C ALA A 84 -26.27 -2.99 6.37
N ILE A 85 -26.15 -3.54 5.15
CA ILE A 85 -25.43 -2.86 4.04
C ILE A 85 -26.13 -1.54 3.66
N ARG A 86 -27.47 -1.47 3.65
CA ARG A 86 -28.20 -0.22 3.37
C ARG A 86 -27.94 0.88 4.40
N ILE A 87 -27.94 0.52 5.69
CA ILE A 87 -27.61 1.46 6.78
C ILE A 87 -26.20 2.01 6.55
N LEU A 88 -25.22 1.13 6.32
CA LEU A 88 -23.84 1.53 6.12
C LEU A 88 -23.65 2.36 4.85
N GLN A 89 -24.27 1.96 3.75
CA GLN A 89 -24.25 2.73 2.49
C GLN A 89 -24.71 4.18 2.67
N SER A 90 -25.74 4.42 3.49
CA SER A 90 -26.22 5.77 3.78
C SER A 90 -25.22 6.61 4.57
N GLN A 91 -24.37 5.99 5.38
CA GLN A 91 -23.36 6.62 6.24
C GLN A 91 -22.00 6.80 5.57
N MET A 92 -21.76 6.15 4.40
CA MET A 92 -20.47 6.25 3.72
C MET A 92 -20.23 7.63 3.12
N GLU A 93 -19.08 8.23 3.45
CA GLU A 93 -18.61 9.49 2.89
C GLU A 93 -17.94 9.29 1.52
N ASN A 94 -17.28 8.16 1.32
CA ASN A 94 -16.61 7.85 0.06
C ASN A 94 -17.60 7.54 -1.05
N ALA A 95 -17.76 8.47 -2.01
CA ALA A 95 -18.70 8.36 -3.11
C ALA A 95 -18.54 7.07 -3.93
N ARG A 96 -17.28 6.60 -4.14
CA ARG A 96 -17.02 5.37 -4.90
C ARG A 96 -17.51 4.13 -4.15
N LEU A 97 -17.22 4.03 -2.85
CA LEU A 97 -17.70 2.91 -2.03
C LEU A 97 -19.25 2.93 -1.96
N LYS A 98 -19.85 4.11 -1.81
CA LYS A 98 -21.31 4.29 -1.81
C LYS A 98 -21.95 3.78 -3.10
N THR A 99 -21.38 4.12 -4.27
CA THR A 99 -21.86 3.61 -5.57
C THR A 99 -21.74 2.08 -5.64
N ILE A 100 -20.59 1.52 -5.27
CA ILE A 100 -20.37 0.07 -5.26
C ILE A 100 -21.40 -0.63 -4.36
N LEU A 101 -21.64 -0.11 -3.16
CA LEU A 101 -22.63 -0.70 -2.25
C LEU A 101 -24.05 -0.61 -2.78
N THR A 102 -24.41 0.45 -3.52
CA THR A 102 -25.69 0.56 -4.22
C THR A 102 -25.86 -0.57 -5.25
N GLU A 103 -24.83 -0.83 -6.05
CA GLU A 103 -24.84 -1.88 -7.06
C GLU A 103 -24.85 -3.29 -6.42
N VAL A 104 -24.10 -3.48 -5.30
CA VAL A 104 -24.11 -4.71 -4.52
C VAL A 104 -25.50 -4.98 -3.94
N ILE A 105 -26.15 -3.99 -3.36
CA ILE A 105 -27.52 -4.12 -2.83
C ILE A 105 -28.47 -4.56 -3.94
N ALA A 106 -28.46 -3.87 -5.10
CA ALA A 106 -29.32 -4.22 -6.23
C ALA A 106 -29.07 -5.66 -6.75
N SER A 107 -27.80 -6.09 -6.80
CA SER A 107 -27.42 -7.45 -7.20
C SER A 107 -27.97 -8.50 -6.21
N VAL A 108 -27.82 -8.27 -4.91
CA VAL A 108 -28.32 -9.21 -3.88
C VAL A 108 -29.86 -9.22 -3.85
N GLU A 109 -30.53 -8.10 -4.07
CA GLU A 109 -31.99 -8.03 -4.22
C GLU A 109 -32.53 -8.79 -5.45
N SER A 110 -31.71 -8.87 -6.51
CA SER A 110 -32.04 -9.67 -7.70
C SER A 110 -31.79 -11.18 -7.51
N GLY A 111 -31.26 -11.60 -6.35
CA GLY A 111 -31.04 -13.01 -5.99
C GLY A 111 -29.60 -13.50 -6.08
N ASP A 112 -28.66 -12.64 -6.40
CA ASP A 112 -27.24 -13.00 -6.34
C ASP A 112 -26.78 -13.21 -4.90
N SER A 113 -25.78 -14.09 -4.68
CA SER A 113 -25.09 -14.16 -3.39
C SER A 113 -24.26 -12.90 -3.13
N LEU A 114 -24.07 -12.52 -1.86
CA LEU A 114 -23.24 -11.36 -1.51
C LEU A 114 -21.81 -11.54 -2.01
N SER A 115 -21.24 -12.74 -1.88
CA SER A 115 -19.89 -13.06 -2.37
C SER A 115 -19.77 -12.86 -3.89
N LEU A 116 -20.81 -13.20 -4.65
CA LEU A 116 -20.83 -12.97 -6.10
C LEU A 116 -20.96 -11.50 -6.44
N ALA A 117 -21.84 -10.76 -5.74
CA ALA A 117 -21.99 -9.33 -5.94
C ALA A 117 -20.69 -8.55 -5.66
N LEU A 118 -20.00 -8.88 -4.56
CA LEU A 118 -18.71 -8.26 -4.19
C LEU A 118 -17.58 -8.63 -5.14
N SER A 119 -17.59 -9.84 -5.71
CA SER A 119 -16.52 -10.31 -6.62
C SER A 119 -16.40 -9.50 -7.92
N ARG A 120 -17.42 -8.72 -8.26
CA ARG A 120 -17.40 -7.78 -9.40
C ARG A 120 -16.48 -6.59 -9.18
N TYR A 121 -16.02 -6.37 -7.93
CA TYR A 121 -15.16 -5.25 -7.53
C TYR A 121 -13.84 -5.71 -6.92
N PRO A 122 -12.99 -6.46 -7.65
CA PRO A 122 -11.75 -7.07 -7.12
C PRO A 122 -10.69 -6.04 -6.68
N ASN A 123 -10.80 -4.79 -7.15
CA ASN A 123 -9.94 -3.69 -6.73
C ASN A 123 -10.28 -3.14 -5.33
N VAL A 124 -11.44 -3.51 -4.76
CA VAL A 124 -11.91 -3.09 -3.43
C VAL A 124 -11.98 -4.30 -2.51
N PHE A 125 -12.61 -5.38 -2.93
CA PHE A 125 -12.76 -6.62 -2.19
C PHE A 125 -11.81 -7.67 -2.77
N ASP A 126 -10.74 -7.96 -2.05
CA ASP A 126 -9.74 -8.92 -2.49
C ASP A 126 -10.24 -10.38 -2.40
N THR A 127 -9.43 -11.31 -2.86
CA THR A 127 -9.77 -12.73 -2.90
C THR A 127 -10.04 -13.30 -1.49
N VAL A 128 -9.33 -12.83 -0.45
CA VAL A 128 -9.60 -13.26 0.94
C VAL A 128 -10.96 -12.79 1.38
N TYR A 129 -11.28 -11.51 1.13
CA TYR A 129 -12.58 -10.93 1.48
C TYR A 129 -13.72 -11.78 0.92
N ILE A 130 -13.67 -12.04 -0.39
CA ILE A 130 -14.67 -12.81 -1.11
C ILE A 130 -14.75 -14.26 -0.61
N SER A 131 -13.61 -14.90 -0.37
CA SER A 131 -13.56 -16.29 0.08
C SER A 131 -14.17 -16.47 1.47
N VAL A 132 -13.89 -15.53 2.41
CA VAL A 132 -14.44 -15.55 3.77
C VAL A 132 -15.95 -15.28 3.74
N ILE A 133 -16.42 -14.32 2.95
CA ILE A 133 -17.86 -14.05 2.77
C ILE A 133 -18.55 -15.27 2.20
N ARG A 134 -18.02 -15.89 1.15
CA ARG A 134 -18.58 -17.09 0.53
C ARG A 134 -18.66 -18.26 1.51
N SER A 135 -17.62 -18.47 2.32
CA SER A 135 -17.63 -19.50 3.36
C SER A 135 -18.72 -19.22 4.40
N GLY A 136 -18.86 -17.96 4.83
CA GLY A 136 -19.90 -17.53 5.75
C GLY A 136 -21.33 -17.71 5.20
N GLU A 137 -21.53 -17.46 3.90
CA GLU A 137 -22.80 -17.71 3.19
C GLU A 137 -23.14 -19.20 3.19
N LEU A 138 -22.20 -20.03 2.76
CA LEU A 138 -22.41 -21.48 2.62
C LEU A 138 -22.64 -22.19 3.96
N SER A 139 -21.95 -21.73 5.02
CA SER A 139 -22.06 -22.32 6.37
C SER A 139 -23.15 -21.69 7.23
N GLY A 140 -23.80 -20.62 6.79
CA GLY A 140 -24.75 -19.84 7.58
C GLY A 140 -24.12 -19.09 8.77
N SER A 141 -22.78 -18.98 8.82
CA SER A 141 -22.02 -18.36 9.92
C SER A 141 -21.47 -16.98 9.56
N MET A 142 -22.23 -16.18 8.80
CA MET A 142 -21.82 -14.87 8.27
C MET A 142 -21.27 -13.94 9.35
N GLY A 143 -21.91 -13.88 10.53
CA GLY A 143 -21.46 -13.01 11.63
C GLY A 143 -20.04 -13.33 12.10
N ASN A 144 -19.73 -14.62 12.29
CA ASN A 144 -18.39 -15.06 12.69
C ASN A 144 -17.37 -14.78 11.59
N SER A 145 -17.71 -15.11 10.33
CA SER A 145 -16.85 -14.86 9.17
C SER A 145 -16.50 -13.39 9.02
N LEU A 146 -17.50 -12.50 9.16
CA LEU A 146 -17.28 -11.05 9.13
C LEU A 146 -16.43 -10.55 10.30
N THR A 147 -16.54 -11.16 11.48
CA THR A 147 -15.70 -10.80 12.63
C THR A 147 -14.24 -11.12 12.36
N TYR A 148 -13.93 -12.33 11.91
CA TYR A 148 -12.55 -12.70 11.54
C TYR A 148 -12.00 -11.83 10.41
N LEU A 149 -12.83 -11.51 9.42
CA LEU A 149 -12.46 -10.67 8.30
C LEU A 149 -12.16 -9.23 8.75
N ALA A 150 -13.03 -8.63 9.56
CA ALA A 150 -12.85 -7.29 10.10
C ALA A 150 -11.57 -7.19 10.95
N ASP A 151 -11.35 -8.17 11.85
CA ASP A 151 -10.11 -8.24 12.66
C ASP A 151 -8.86 -8.34 11.78
N SER A 152 -8.91 -9.15 10.73
CA SER A 152 -7.80 -9.30 9.78
C SER A 152 -7.51 -8.03 9.01
N LEU A 153 -8.55 -7.35 8.52
CA LEU A 153 -8.42 -6.09 7.79
C LEU A 153 -7.86 -4.98 8.66
N GLU A 154 -8.32 -4.85 9.92
CA GLU A 154 -7.79 -3.89 10.88
C GLU A 154 -6.31 -4.15 11.15
N LYS A 155 -5.93 -5.39 11.47
CA LYS A 155 -4.53 -5.75 11.72
C LYS A 155 -3.62 -5.50 10.51
N ASN A 156 -4.08 -5.86 9.30
CA ASN A 156 -3.35 -5.56 8.07
C ASN A 156 -3.23 -4.06 7.80
N TYR A 157 -4.28 -3.27 8.08
CA TYR A 157 -4.26 -1.82 7.96
C TYR A 157 -3.29 -1.18 8.95
N ASP A 158 -3.34 -1.58 10.23
CA ASP A 158 -2.46 -1.11 11.29
C ASP A 158 -1.00 -1.40 10.97
N LEU A 159 -0.70 -2.63 10.55
CA LEU A 159 0.65 -3.04 10.15
C LEU A 159 1.16 -2.16 8.99
N ASN A 160 0.36 -1.97 7.95
CA ASN A 160 0.75 -1.13 6.81
C ASN A 160 0.94 0.34 7.22
N THR A 161 0.09 0.86 8.12
CA THR A 161 0.15 2.24 8.61
C THR A 161 1.40 2.45 9.47
N LYS A 162 1.73 1.50 10.35
CA LYS A 162 2.96 1.53 11.17
C LYS A 162 4.21 1.50 10.29
N VAL A 163 4.28 0.60 9.30
CA VAL A 163 5.40 0.51 8.36
C VAL A 163 5.59 1.83 7.60
N ARG A 164 4.49 2.42 7.10
CA ARG A 164 4.56 3.71 6.39
C ARG A 164 4.94 4.85 7.32
N GLY A 165 4.34 4.90 8.51
CA GLY A 165 4.62 5.94 9.51
C GLY A 165 6.08 5.97 9.92
N ALA A 166 6.68 4.79 10.14
CA ALA A 166 8.09 4.67 10.50
C ALA A 166 9.05 5.22 9.43
N LEU A 167 8.65 5.18 8.16
CA LEU A 167 9.45 5.71 7.05
C LEU A 167 9.26 7.21 6.82
N THR A 168 8.22 7.83 7.39
CA THR A 168 7.89 9.24 7.14
C THR A 168 8.99 10.18 7.64
N TYR A 169 9.45 9.99 8.88
CA TYR A 169 10.52 10.81 9.46
C TYR A 169 11.84 10.68 8.70
N PRO A 170 12.37 9.47 8.40
CA PRO A 170 13.56 9.31 7.58
C PRO A 170 13.49 9.99 6.21
N ILE A 171 12.37 9.81 5.51
CA ILE A 171 12.16 10.43 4.19
C ILE A 171 12.17 11.96 4.31
N PHE A 172 11.48 12.52 5.29
CA PHE A 172 11.45 13.97 5.53
C PHE A 172 12.86 14.52 5.77
N VAL A 173 13.64 13.85 6.62
CA VAL A 173 15.00 14.30 6.93
C VAL A 173 15.92 14.20 5.71
N VAL A 174 15.85 13.11 4.94
CA VAL A 174 16.63 12.98 3.69
C VAL A 174 16.28 14.09 2.71
N ILE A 175 15.00 14.40 2.52
CA ILE A 175 14.55 15.51 1.66
C ILE A 175 15.09 16.85 2.18
N ALA A 176 15.03 17.10 3.49
CA ALA A 176 15.55 18.32 4.10
C ALA A 176 17.07 18.47 3.89
N VAL A 177 17.83 17.38 4.10
CA VAL A 177 19.29 17.34 3.89
C VAL A 177 19.63 17.63 2.42
N ILE A 178 18.95 16.98 1.48
CA ILE A 178 19.14 17.21 0.04
C ILE A 178 18.76 18.65 -0.32
N GLY A 179 17.67 19.18 0.23
CA GLY A 179 17.21 20.55 -0.05
C GLY A 179 18.19 21.60 0.48
N ILE A 180 18.61 21.48 1.76
CA ILE A 180 19.56 22.40 2.37
C ILE A 180 20.94 22.28 1.71
N GLY A 181 21.43 21.06 1.51
CA GLY A 181 22.69 20.80 0.81
C GLY A 181 22.68 21.36 -0.61
N GLY A 182 21.61 21.10 -1.36
CA GLY A 182 21.42 21.66 -2.71
C GLY A 182 21.40 23.19 -2.72
N PHE A 183 20.72 23.81 -1.76
CA PHE A 183 20.72 25.27 -1.61
C PHE A 183 22.12 25.83 -1.37
N ILE A 184 22.88 25.23 -0.44
CA ILE A 184 24.26 25.63 -0.15
C ILE A 184 25.13 25.48 -1.41
N PHE A 185 25.05 24.35 -2.10
CA PHE A 185 25.86 24.10 -3.29
C PHE A 185 25.49 24.99 -4.49
N LEU A 186 24.22 25.33 -4.68
CA LEU A 186 23.78 26.13 -5.84
C LEU A 186 23.90 27.65 -5.63
N PHE A 187 23.74 28.12 -4.38
CA PHE A 187 23.69 29.56 -4.09
C PHE A 187 24.86 30.06 -3.26
N VAL A 188 25.25 29.34 -2.21
CA VAL A 188 26.29 29.83 -1.28
C VAL A 188 27.69 29.56 -1.81
N MET A 189 27.94 28.34 -2.32
CA MET A 189 29.27 27.96 -2.82
C MET A 189 29.78 28.80 -3.97
N PRO A 190 29.00 29.18 -5.00
CA PRO A 190 29.51 30.00 -6.09
C PRO A 190 30.01 31.37 -5.64
N SER A 191 29.33 32.02 -4.69
CA SER A 191 29.75 33.32 -4.17
C SER A 191 31.06 33.21 -3.38
N LEU A 192 31.25 32.17 -2.58
CA LEU A 192 32.49 31.88 -1.86
C LEU A 192 33.64 31.59 -2.81
N VAL A 193 33.41 30.82 -3.86
CA VAL A 193 34.40 30.49 -4.91
C VAL A 193 34.88 31.72 -5.60
N GLN A 194 33.98 32.64 -6.02
CA GLN A 194 34.36 33.90 -6.66
C GLN A 194 35.28 34.74 -5.78
N THR A 195 34.98 34.84 -4.49
CA THR A 195 35.81 35.58 -3.53
C THR A 195 37.21 34.99 -3.35
N LEU A 196 37.30 33.64 -3.30
CA LEU A 196 38.56 32.92 -3.13
C LEU A 196 39.46 32.94 -4.38
N THR A 197 38.87 32.84 -5.57
CA THR A 197 39.63 32.84 -6.84
C THR A 197 40.19 34.20 -7.19
N GLN A 198 39.55 35.30 -6.77
CA GLN A 198 40.06 36.67 -7.02
C GLN A 198 41.36 36.98 -6.26
N GLN A 199 41.71 36.18 -5.25
CA GLN A 199 42.90 36.40 -4.42
C GLN A 199 44.16 35.66 -4.93
N GLY A 200 44.07 34.93 -6.05
CA GLY A 200 45.25 34.39 -6.79
C GLY A 200 46.02 33.25 -6.13
N ASN A 201 45.54 32.67 -5.03
CA ASN A 201 46.22 31.64 -4.26
C ASN A 201 45.88 30.21 -4.70
N GLN A 202 46.80 29.28 -4.47
CA GLN A 202 46.55 27.86 -4.71
C GLN A 202 45.48 27.32 -3.72
N LEU A 203 44.36 26.87 -4.25
CA LEU A 203 43.27 26.32 -3.49
C LEU A 203 43.56 24.89 -3.06
N PRO A 204 43.22 24.50 -1.82
CA PRO A 204 43.32 23.10 -1.34
C PRO A 204 42.52 22.15 -2.27
N ALA A 205 43.02 20.91 -2.41
CA ALA A 205 42.38 19.90 -3.27
C ALA A 205 40.90 19.65 -2.97
N LEU A 206 40.53 19.70 -1.70
CA LEU A 206 39.12 19.57 -1.25
C LEU A 206 38.25 20.71 -1.81
N THR A 207 38.75 21.94 -1.72
CA THR A 207 38.03 23.13 -2.26
C THR A 207 37.90 23.06 -3.78
N VAL A 208 38.97 22.64 -4.50
CA VAL A 208 38.91 22.43 -5.97
C VAL A 208 37.84 21.36 -6.32
N ALA A 209 37.79 20.24 -5.56
CA ALA A 209 36.78 19.20 -5.79
C ALA A 209 35.34 19.73 -5.54
N LEU A 210 35.14 20.52 -4.49
CA LEU A 210 33.86 21.16 -4.20
C LEU A 210 33.45 22.17 -5.28
N ILE A 211 34.40 22.97 -5.79
CA ILE A 211 34.19 23.90 -6.93
C ILE A 211 33.77 23.14 -8.19
N ALA A 212 34.47 22.08 -8.53
CA ALA A 212 34.15 21.25 -9.68
C ALA A 212 32.73 20.64 -9.57
N LEU A 213 32.41 20.12 -8.37
CA LEU A 213 31.08 19.57 -8.08
C LEU A 213 29.98 20.64 -8.18
N THR A 214 30.21 21.82 -7.60
CA THR A 214 29.28 22.96 -7.67
C THR A 214 29.07 23.44 -9.10
N GLY A 215 30.14 23.57 -9.86
CA GLY A 215 30.08 23.97 -11.28
C GLY A 215 29.32 22.93 -12.13
N PHE A 216 29.57 21.63 -11.87
CA PHE A 216 28.84 20.56 -12.52
C PHE A 216 27.36 20.58 -12.17
N LEU A 217 27.01 20.65 -10.90
CA LEU A 217 25.62 20.69 -10.43
C LEU A 217 24.91 21.97 -10.90
N GLY A 218 25.56 23.12 -10.85
CA GLY A 218 25.00 24.39 -11.32
C GLY A 218 24.70 24.40 -12.82
N LYS A 219 25.54 23.76 -13.64
CA LYS A 219 25.36 23.68 -15.10
C LYS A 219 24.43 22.56 -15.54
N PHE A 220 24.45 21.42 -14.83
CA PHE A 220 23.77 20.17 -15.22
C PHE A 220 22.68 19.73 -14.26
N TRP A 221 22.15 20.62 -13.38
CA TRP A 221 21.09 20.27 -12.43
C TRP A 221 19.84 19.67 -13.10
N TRP A 222 19.48 20.19 -14.27
CA TRP A 222 18.38 19.68 -15.09
C TRP A 222 18.66 18.27 -15.60
N LEU A 223 19.91 17.96 -15.96
CA LEU A 223 20.33 16.61 -16.40
C LEU A 223 20.26 15.62 -15.25
N VAL A 224 20.65 16.03 -14.04
CA VAL A 224 20.50 15.22 -12.82
C VAL A 224 19.02 14.93 -12.58
N LEU A 225 18.15 15.92 -12.72
CA LEU A 225 16.71 15.76 -12.56
C LEU A 225 16.13 14.80 -13.62
N VAL A 226 16.50 14.98 -14.89
CA VAL A 226 16.10 14.05 -15.96
C VAL A 226 16.58 12.64 -15.68
N LEU A 227 17.84 12.47 -15.25
CA LEU A 227 18.40 11.15 -14.93
C LEU A 227 17.66 10.48 -13.76
N ILE A 228 17.29 11.24 -12.72
CA ILE A 228 16.47 10.74 -11.61
C ILE A 228 15.09 10.29 -12.12
N VAL A 229 14.43 11.11 -12.94
CA VAL A 229 13.12 10.76 -13.52
C VAL A 229 13.23 9.49 -14.38
N VAL A 230 14.22 9.42 -15.27
CA VAL A 230 14.47 8.25 -16.12
C VAL A 230 14.78 7.01 -15.25
N ALA A 231 15.60 7.16 -14.21
CA ALA A 231 15.92 6.07 -13.29
C ALA A 231 14.67 5.56 -12.55
N ILE A 232 13.78 6.47 -12.10
CA ILE A 232 12.49 6.10 -11.46
C ILE A 232 11.62 5.34 -12.47
N PHE A 233 11.50 5.83 -13.70
CA PHE A 233 10.71 5.15 -14.74
C PHE A 233 11.30 3.79 -15.11
N ALA A 234 12.62 3.70 -15.32
CA ALA A 234 13.32 2.46 -15.62
C ALA A 234 13.16 1.44 -14.48
N PHE A 235 13.29 1.90 -13.23
CA PHE A 235 13.08 1.06 -12.04
C PHE A 235 11.64 0.55 -11.96
N ARG A 236 10.65 1.43 -12.16
CA ARG A 236 9.23 1.02 -12.19
C ARG A 236 8.96 0.03 -13.32
N TYR A 237 9.50 0.28 -14.50
CA TYR A 237 9.38 -0.64 -15.63
C TYR A 237 10.05 -1.99 -15.35
N ALA A 238 11.24 -2.01 -14.76
CA ALA A 238 11.91 -3.24 -14.34
C ALA A 238 11.04 -4.06 -13.37
N LEU A 239 10.34 -3.41 -12.44
CA LEU A 239 9.43 -4.06 -11.48
C LEU A 239 8.14 -4.60 -12.12
N THR A 240 7.78 -4.21 -13.34
CA THR A 240 6.65 -4.81 -14.08
C THR A 240 7.04 -6.12 -14.77
N THR A 241 8.34 -6.35 -14.99
CA THR A 241 8.85 -7.59 -15.57
C THR A 241 8.94 -8.69 -14.52
N SER A 242 8.68 -9.95 -14.91
CA SER A 242 8.76 -11.10 -14.00
C SER A 242 10.16 -11.25 -13.38
N ILE A 243 11.21 -11.09 -14.20
CA ILE A 243 12.61 -11.21 -13.77
C ILE A 243 13.00 -10.08 -12.80
N GLY A 244 12.67 -8.83 -13.13
CA GLY A 244 12.97 -7.68 -12.28
C GLY A 244 12.26 -7.78 -10.93
N ARG A 245 11.01 -8.23 -10.91
CA ARG A 245 10.25 -8.47 -9.69
C ARG A 245 10.87 -9.58 -8.83
N GLN A 246 11.30 -10.69 -9.43
CA GLN A 246 11.99 -11.77 -8.70
C GLN A 246 13.30 -11.30 -8.07
N ILE A 247 14.15 -10.58 -8.83
CA ILE A 247 15.42 -10.04 -8.32
C ILE A 247 15.17 -9.09 -7.16
N PHE A 248 14.24 -8.18 -7.30
CA PHE A 248 13.93 -7.19 -6.27
C PHE A 248 13.33 -7.82 -5.01
N ASP A 249 12.43 -8.79 -5.16
CA ASP A 249 11.81 -9.48 -4.03
C ASP A 249 12.84 -10.37 -3.29
N ARG A 250 13.78 -11.01 -3.99
CA ARG A 250 14.92 -11.69 -3.37
C ARG A 250 15.85 -10.72 -2.65
N PHE A 251 16.13 -9.56 -3.25
CA PHE A 251 16.96 -8.54 -2.62
C PHE A 251 16.33 -8.02 -1.32
N LYS A 252 15.02 -7.75 -1.30
CA LYS A 252 14.30 -7.33 -0.08
C LYS A 252 14.49 -8.29 1.09
N ILE A 253 14.51 -9.60 0.85
CA ILE A 253 14.67 -10.63 1.89
C ILE A 253 16.12 -10.75 2.34
N LYS A 254 17.10 -10.59 1.42
CA LYS A 254 18.53 -10.80 1.68
C LYS A 254 19.28 -9.55 2.14
N ALA A 255 18.68 -8.38 2.07
CA ALA A 255 19.32 -7.13 2.47
C ALA A 255 19.69 -7.15 3.96
N PRO A 256 20.93 -6.76 4.33
CA PRO A 256 21.52 -7.06 5.65
C PRO A 256 20.78 -6.41 6.83
N ILE A 257 20.19 -5.21 6.67
CA ILE A 257 19.51 -4.47 7.75
C ILE A 257 18.01 -4.60 7.63
N ILE A 258 17.48 -4.42 6.42
CA ILE A 258 16.04 -4.37 6.17
C ILE A 258 15.44 -5.75 5.86
N GLY A 259 16.25 -6.71 5.43
CA GLY A 259 15.79 -8.06 5.07
C GLY A 259 15.05 -8.77 6.20
N PRO A 260 15.59 -8.85 7.42
CA PRO A 260 14.89 -9.46 8.55
C PRO A 260 13.53 -8.82 8.85
N ILE A 261 13.38 -7.52 8.62
CA ILE A 261 12.11 -6.81 8.79
C ILE A 261 11.09 -7.24 7.75
N PHE A 262 11.50 -7.31 6.47
CA PHE A 262 10.63 -7.79 5.39
C PHE A 262 10.21 -9.25 5.61
N VAL A 263 11.12 -10.12 6.06
CA VAL A 263 10.77 -11.51 6.42
C VAL A 263 9.66 -11.53 7.47
N LYS A 264 9.80 -10.76 8.56
CA LYS A 264 8.78 -10.65 9.61
C LYS A 264 7.44 -10.14 9.07
N ILE A 265 7.46 -9.12 8.20
CA ILE A 265 6.26 -8.58 7.55
C ILE A 265 5.57 -9.64 6.68
N TYR A 266 6.34 -10.39 5.87
CA TYR A 266 5.77 -11.44 5.02
C TYR A 266 5.22 -12.59 5.87
N MET A 267 5.89 -12.96 6.96
CA MET A 267 5.40 -13.98 7.89
C MET A 267 4.13 -13.52 8.63
N ALA A 268 4.08 -12.28 9.12
CA ALA A 268 2.88 -11.72 9.73
C ALA A 268 1.68 -11.80 8.76
N ARG A 269 1.86 -11.38 7.50
CA ARG A 269 0.81 -11.46 6.46
C ARG A 269 0.42 -12.90 6.15
N PHE A 270 1.40 -13.78 5.93
CA PHE A 270 1.17 -15.19 5.64
C PHE A 270 0.31 -15.83 6.72
N VAL A 271 0.79 -15.74 7.97
CA VAL A 271 0.12 -16.42 9.09
C VAL A 271 -1.23 -15.77 9.42
N ARG A 272 -1.36 -14.43 9.37
CA ARG A 272 -2.63 -13.73 9.62
C ARG A 272 -3.69 -14.11 8.60
N ASN A 273 -3.38 -14.09 7.31
CA ASN A 273 -4.32 -14.46 6.26
C ASN A 273 -4.69 -15.95 6.34
N LEU A 274 -3.70 -16.82 6.61
CA LEU A 274 -3.95 -18.25 6.79
C LEU A 274 -4.85 -18.51 8.01
N ALA A 275 -4.62 -17.81 9.13
CA ALA A 275 -5.46 -17.88 10.33
C ALA A 275 -6.91 -17.45 10.02
N THR A 276 -7.09 -16.34 9.30
CA THR A 276 -8.40 -15.81 8.92
C THR A 276 -9.16 -16.79 8.05
N LEU A 277 -8.53 -17.34 7.01
CA LEU A 277 -9.16 -18.30 6.10
C LEU A 277 -9.47 -19.63 6.82
N SER A 278 -8.56 -20.12 7.66
CA SER A 278 -8.76 -21.33 8.46
C SER A 278 -9.90 -21.16 9.47
N ALA A 279 -9.96 -20.02 10.18
CA ALA A 279 -11.05 -19.69 11.08
C ALA A 279 -12.39 -19.49 10.35
N GLY A 280 -12.36 -19.02 9.10
CA GLY A 280 -13.50 -18.94 8.20
C GLY A 280 -13.97 -20.29 7.66
N GLY A 281 -13.32 -21.41 8.03
CA GLY A 281 -13.71 -22.75 7.59
C GLY A 281 -13.32 -23.10 6.15
N ILE A 282 -12.40 -22.34 5.56
CA ILE A 282 -11.93 -22.61 4.20
C ILE A 282 -10.94 -23.79 4.21
N PRO A 283 -11.10 -24.78 3.32
CA PRO A 283 -10.16 -25.89 3.20
C PRO A 283 -8.73 -25.41 3.06
N ILE A 284 -7.82 -26.00 3.82
CA ILE A 284 -6.45 -25.51 4.03
C ILE A 284 -5.64 -25.38 2.72
N ILE A 285 -5.89 -26.26 1.74
CA ILE A 285 -5.25 -26.19 0.41
C ILE A 285 -5.66 -24.89 -0.29
N HIS A 286 -6.97 -24.59 -0.35
CA HIS A 286 -7.46 -23.34 -0.95
C HIS A 286 -7.05 -22.11 -0.13
N ALA A 287 -6.92 -22.24 1.19
CA ALA A 287 -6.39 -21.18 2.02
C ALA A 287 -4.93 -20.86 1.65
N LEU A 288 -4.07 -21.87 1.49
CA LEU A 288 -2.67 -21.68 1.06
C LEU A 288 -2.58 -21.05 -0.34
N GLU A 289 -3.35 -21.52 -1.32
CA GLU A 289 -3.40 -20.94 -2.66
C GLU A 289 -3.78 -19.46 -2.63
N THR A 290 -4.82 -19.12 -1.87
CA THR A 290 -5.28 -17.73 -1.71
C THR A 290 -4.21 -16.87 -1.03
N VAL A 291 -3.59 -17.36 0.03
CA VAL A 291 -2.54 -16.63 0.76
C VAL A 291 -1.30 -16.41 -0.10
N ALA A 292 -0.94 -17.37 -0.96
CA ALA A 292 0.19 -17.22 -1.87
C ALA A 292 0.07 -15.98 -2.76
N GLU A 293 -1.14 -15.65 -3.23
CA GLU A 293 -1.37 -14.44 -4.03
C GLU A 293 -1.25 -13.13 -3.22
N LEU A 294 -1.47 -13.19 -1.91
CA LEU A 294 -1.56 -12.02 -1.03
C LEU A 294 -0.27 -11.67 -0.31
N VAL A 295 0.66 -12.61 -0.17
CA VAL A 295 1.95 -12.37 0.50
C VAL A 295 2.78 -11.28 -0.18
N ASN A 296 2.50 -11.00 -1.46
CA ASN A 296 3.11 -9.93 -2.26
C ASN A 296 4.66 -10.01 -2.31
N ASN A 297 5.17 -11.24 -2.37
CA ASN A 297 6.57 -11.55 -2.61
C ASN A 297 6.66 -12.85 -3.39
N VAL A 298 7.39 -12.84 -4.51
CA VAL A 298 7.44 -13.99 -5.43
C VAL A 298 8.07 -15.21 -4.77
N VAL A 299 9.09 -15.05 -3.93
CA VAL A 299 9.77 -16.17 -3.26
C VAL A 299 8.80 -16.89 -2.31
N TYR A 300 8.10 -16.14 -1.46
CA TYR A 300 7.14 -16.74 -0.53
C TYR A 300 5.91 -17.30 -1.26
N ARG A 301 5.47 -16.64 -2.35
CA ARG A 301 4.40 -17.17 -3.21
C ARG A 301 4.76 -18.56 -3.74
N GLU A 302 5.97 -18.74 -4.28
CA GLU A 302 6.45 -20.02 -4.80
C GLU A 302 6.49 -21.09 -3.69
N ILE A 303 7.06 -20.76 -2.51
CA ILE A 303 7.12 -21.67 -1.36
C ILE A 303 5.74 -22.12 -0.91
N ILE A 304 4.79 -21.19 -0.80
CA ILE A 304 3.43 -21.50 -0.31
C ILE A 304 2.66 -22.34 -1.34
N LEU A 305 2.80 -22.04 -2.65
CA LEU A 305 2.18 -22.86 -3.71
C LEU A 305 2.78 -24.27 -3.77
N GLU A 306 4.10 -24.39 -3.61
CA GLU A 306 4.75 -25.69 -3.51
C GLU A 306 4.24 -26.48 -2.30
N ALA A 307 4.08 -25.81 -1.14
CA ALA A 307 3.52 -26.43 0.05
C ALA A 307 2.05 -26.88 -0.17
N SER A 308 1.23 -26.06 -0.85
CA SER A 308 -0.15 -26.45 -1.22
C SER A 308 -0.17 -27.72 -2.08
N ASN A 309 0.70 -27.79 -3.09
CA ASN A 309 0.81 -28.96 -3.97
C ASN A 309 1.25 -30.24 -3.20
N ARG A 310 2.24 -30.12 -2.30
CA ARG A 310 2.68 -31.25 -1.46
C ARG A 310 1.59 -31.70 -0.48
N LEU A 311 0.86 -30.78 0.10
CA LEU A 311 -0.29 -31.06 0.96
C LEU A 311 -1.38 -31.82 0.19
N ALA A 312 -1.66 -31.47 -1.08
CA ALA A 312 -2.60 -32.19 -1.94
C ALA A 312 -2.16 -33.64 -2.22
N THR A 313 -0.85 -33.95 -2.11
CA THR A 313 -0.33 -35.33 -2.21
C THR A 313 -0.26 -36.08 -0.88
N GLY A 314 -0.80 -35.49 0.21
CA GLY A 314 -0.95 -36.13 1.53
C GLY A 314 0.19 -35.85 2.52
N GLN A 315 1.12 -34.94 2.21
CA GLN A 315 2.09 -34.48 3.21
C GLN A 315 1.45 -33.53 4.22
N SER A 316 2.04 -33.39 5.42
CA SER A 316 1.56 -32.37 6.37
C SER A 316 1.95 -30.95 5.93
N ILE A 317 1.23 -29.93 6.44
CA ILE A 317 1.55 -28.54 6.14
C ILE A 317 2.97 -28.22 6.63
N ALA A 318 3.29 -28.63 7.84
CA ALA A 318 4.60 -28.40 8.45
C ALA A 318 5.74 -29.02 7.63
N GLU A 319 5.59 -30.27 7.18
CA GLU A 319 6.57 -30.96 6.33
C GLU A 319 6.69 -30.28 4.96
N SER A 320 5.58 -29.81 4.39
CA SER A 320 5.54 -29.16 3.10
C SER A 320 6.24 -27.79 3.10
N LEU A 321 6.24 -27.09 4.23
CA LEU A 321 6.93 -25.80 4.42
C LEU A 321 8.38 -25.99 4.89
N GLN A 322 8.74 -27.17 5.42
CA GLN A 322 10.07 -27.43 5.92
C GLN A 322 11.10 -27.55 4.79
N GLY A 323 12.34 -27.13 5.04
CA GLY A 323 13.44 -27.22 4.08
C GLY A 323 13.70 -25.93 3.30
N HIS A 324 12.79 -24.96 3.31
CA HIS A 324 13.02 -23.65 2.72
C HIS A 324 13.74 -22.73 3.71
N LYS A 325 14.94 -22.24 3.32
CA LYS A 325 15.79 -21.37 4.17
C LYS A 325 15.10 -20.04 4.52
N GLU A 326 14.20 -19.59 3.67
CA GLU A 326 13.42 -18.37 3.82
C GLU A 326 12.28 -18.53 4.82
N MET A 327 11.86 -19.77 5.12
CA MET A 327 10.78 -20.06 6.08
C MET A 327 11.37 -20.19 7.49
N PRO A 328 11.00 -19.32 8.45
CA PRO A 328 11.49 -19.41 9.81
C PRO A 328 11.08 -20.73 10.49
N VAL A 329 12.01 -21.35 11.20
CA VAL A 329 11.79 -22.64 11.87
C VAL A 329 10.63 -22.61 12.86
N ILE A 330 10.42 -21.49 13.55
CA ILE A 330 9.31 -21.33 14.48
C ILE A 330 7.94 -21.50 13.80
N VAL A 331 7.79 -21.03 12.54
CA VAL A 331 6.55 -21.16 11.77
C VAL A 331 6.23 -22.63 11.53
N THR A 332 7.18 -23.39 11.00
CA THR A 332 7.00 -24.82 10.70
C THR A 332 6.75 -25.64 11.96
N GLN A 333 7.50 -25.35 13.05
CA GLN A 333 7.31 -26.03 14.33
C GLN A 333 5.94 -25.77 14.97
N MET A 334 5.48 -24.51 14.98
CA MET A 334 4.17 -24.14 15.54
C MET A 334 3.03 -24.72 14.71
N ILE A 335 3.15 -24.72 13.38
CA ILE A 335 2.17 -25.37 12.49
C ILE A 335 2.13 -26.89 12.78
N MET A 336 3.29 -27.55 12.94
CA MET A 336 3.36 -28.98 13.29
C MET A 336 2.63 -29.27 14.59
N VAL A 337 2.82 -28.46 15.62
CA VAL A 337 2.09 -28.59 16.90
C VAL A 337 0.58 -28.42 16.68
N GLY A 338 0.17 -27.42 15.91
CA GLY A 338 -1.24 -27.17 15.60
C GLY A 338 -1.91 -28.32 14.82
N GLU A 339 -1.18 -28.93 13.87
CA GLU A 339 -1.67 -30.08 13.10
C GLU A 339 -1.84 -31.31 14.00
N LYS A 340 -0.81 -31.64 14.80
CA LYS A 340 -0.83 -32.82 15.69
C LYS A 340 -1.88 -32.70 16.80
N SER A 341 -2.16 -31.50 17.28
CA SER A 341 -3.15 -31.27 18.35
C SER A 341 -4.57 -30.94 17.83
N ALA A 342 -4.78 -30.92 16.53
CA ALA A 342 -6.01 -30.45 15.88
C ALA A 342 -6.43 -29.01 16.29
N THR A 343 -5.47 -28.15 16.65
CA THR A 343 -5.69 -26.77 17.10
C THR A 343 -5.03 -25.75 16.15
N LEU A 344 -4.92 -26.09 14.87
CA LEU A 344 -4.20 -25.31 13.87
C LEU A 344 -4.65 -23.84 13.83
N SER A 345 -5.98 -23.58 13.79
CA SER A 345 -6.51 -22.22 13.71
C SER A 345 -6.09 -21.36 14.91
N SER A 346 -6.13 -21.90 16.15
CA SER A 346 -5.72 -21.14 17.34
C SER A 346 -4.21 -20.90 17.38
N ILE A 347 -3.41 -21.85 16.92
CA ILE A 347 -1.95 -21.70 16.81
C ILE A 347 -1.59 -20.65 15.75
N LEU A 348 -2.27 -20.64 14.61
CA LEU A 348 -2.07 -19.63 13.57
C LEU A 348 -2.40 -18.22 14.07
N VAL A 349 -3.45 -18.02 14.86
CA VAL A 349 -3.78 -16.73 15.49
C VAL A 349 -2.64 -16.27 16.40
N LYS A 350 -2.16 -17.14 17.30
CA LYS A 350 -1.04 -16.82 18.20
C LYS A 350 0.25 -16.53 17.47
N LEU A 351 0.51 -17.25 16.39
CA LEU A 351 1.69 -17.04 15.56
C LEU A 351 1.60 -15.71 14.79
N ALA A 352 0.39 -15.31 14.35
CA ALA A 352 0.16 -14.00 13.74
C ALA A 352 0.43 -12.88 14.73
N GLU A 353 -0.10 -12.96 15.95
CA GLU A 353 0.15 -11.98 17.01
C GLU A 353 1.64 -11.88 17.36
N TYR A 354 2.34 -12.99 17.41
CA TYR A 354 3.79 -13.02 17.60
C TYR A 354 4.52 -12.25 16.50
N TYR A 355 4.23 -12.54 15.23
CA TYR A 355 4.91 -11.87 14.12
C TYR A 355 4.52 -10.39 13.99
N GLU A 356 3.29 -10.00 14.30
CA GLU A 356 2.87 -8.60 14.38
C GLU A 356 3.69 -7.83 15.42
N LYS A 357 3.87 -8.42 16.62
CA LYS A 357 4.72 -7.85 17.65
C LYS A 357 6.21 -7.79 17.25
N GLU A 358 6.71 -8.81 16.56
CA GLU A 358 8.07 -8.84 16.03
C GLU A 358 8.29 -7.75 14.97
N VAL A 359 7.29 -7.47 14.14
CA VAL A 359 7.33 -6.35 13.19
C VAL A 359 7.35 -5.02 13.92
N ASP A 360 6.49 -4.82 14.93
CA ASP A 360 6.45 -3.59 15.74
C ASP A 360 7.81 -3.32 16.39
N THR A 361 8.43 -4.35 16.99
CA THR A 361 9.74 -4.27 17.61
C THR A 361 10.83 -3.92 16.59
N ALA A 362 10.81 -4.59 15.44
CA ALA A 362 11.80 -4.37 14.38
C ALA A 362 11.71 -2.96 13.77
N ILE A 363 10.49 -2.45 13.59
CA ILE A 363 10.24 -1.08 13.11
C ILE A 363 10.73 -0.06 14.15
N GLY A 364 10.43 -0.26 15.44
CA GLY A 364 10.91 0.58 16.51
C GLY A 364 12.45 0.65 16.54
N SER A 365 13.11 -0.50 16.47
CA SER A 365 14.58 -0.59 16.42
C SER A 365 15.17 0.11 15.19
N LEU A 366 14.52 -0.02 14.01
CA LEU A 366 14.96 0.67 12.80
C LEU A 366 14.91 2.20 12.99
N THR A 367 13.82 2.71 13.53
CA THR A 367 13.64 4.16 13.77
C THR A 367 14.73 4.70 14.70
N THR A 368 15.06 3.97 15.75
CA THR A 368 16.13 4.35 16.70
C THR A 368 17.51 4.34 16.05
N LEU A 369 17.78 3.41 15.13
CA LEU A 369 19.08 3.35 14.43
C LEU A 369 19.26 4.45 13.36
N ILE A 370 18.17 4.97 12.81
CA ILE A 370 18.22 6.00 11.78
C ILE A 370 18.73 7.32 12.35
N GLU A 371 18.38 7.67 13.59
CA GLU A 371 18.77 8.94 14.22
C GLU A 371 20.30 9.13 14.30
N PRO A 372 21.12 8.19 14.84
CA PRO A 372 22.57 8.30 14.80
C PRO A 372 23.15 8.38 13.39
N ILE A 373 22.59 7.65 12.43
CA ILE A 373 23.03 7.67 11.04
C ILE A 373 22.81 9.06 10.44
N ILE A 374 21.65 9.66 10.69
CA ILE A 374 21.34 11.03 10.25
C ILE A 374 22.32 12.03 10.83
N ILE A 375 22.58 11.94 12.15
CA ILE A 375 23.54 12.84 12.82
C ILE A 375 24.93 12.71 12.22
N LEU A 376 25.39 11.49 11.96
CA LEU A 376 26.70 11.24 11.33
C LEU A 376 26.78 11.80 9.90
N VAL A 377 25.73 11.58 9.10
CA VAL A 377 25.65 12.08 7.71
C VAL A 377 25.62 13.62 7.68
N LEU A 378 24.77 14.24 8.52
CA LEU A 378 24.68 15.70 8.65
C LEU A 378 25.98 16.30 9.17
N GLY A 379 26.52 15.75 10.26
CA GLY A 379 27.79 16.21 10.85
C GLY A 379 28.93 16.08 9.85
N GLY A 380 29.01 14.97 9.11
CA GLY A 380 29.99 14.77 8.05
C GLY A 380 29.82 15.76 6.89
N ALA A 381 28.60 15.99 6.43
CA ALA A 381 28.32 16.95 5.35
C ALA A 381 28.68 18.39 5.77
N VAL A 382 28.27 18.82 6.96
CA VAL A 382 28.63 20.13 7.52
C VAL A 382 30.14 20.22 7.73
N GLY A 383 30.80 19.20 8.24
CA GLY A 383 32.24 19.14 8.43
C GLY A 383 33.01 19.32 7.11
N ILE A 384 32.59 18.66 6.05
CA ILE A 384 33.16 18.80 4.70
C ILE A 384 32.97 20.23 4.17
N LEU A 385 31.79 20.83 4.35
CA LEU A 385 31.52 22.20 3.94
C LEU A 385 32.38 23.21 4.69
N VAL A 386 32.44 23.06 6.03
CA VAL A 386 33.25 23.93 6.90
C VAL A 386 34.73 23.81 6.57
N ALA A 387 35.25 22.59 6.42
CA ALA A 387 36.65 22.37 6.02
C ALA A 387 36.93 22.95 4.62
N GLY A 388 36.01 22.79 3.64
CA GLY A 388 36.16 23.32 2.28
C GLY A 388 36.17 24.84 2.21
N VAL A 389 35.56 25.53 3.19
CA VAL A 389 35.51 27.00 3.29
C VAL A 389 36.59 27.58 4.19
N LEU A 390 36.77 27.02 5.39
CA LEU A 390 37.70 27.56 6.39
C LEU A 390 39.18 27.29 6.07
N LEU A 391 39.51 26.11 5.49
CA LEU A 391 40.89 25.79 5.13
C LEU A 391 41.52 26.79 4.18
N PRO A 392 40.87 27.22 3.09
CA PRO A 392 41.41 28.30 2.24
C PRO A 392 41.59 29.63 3.00
N ILE A 393 40.61 30.02 3.82
CA ILE A 393 40.67 31.29 4.57
C ILE A 393 41.83 31.26 5.57
N TYR A 394 42.05 30.12 6.28
CA TYR A 394 43.17 29.98 7.21
C TYR A 394 44.53 30.02 6.53
N ASN A 395 44.66 29.38 5.37
CA ASN A 395 45.89 29.43 4.58
C ASN A 395 46.21 30.84 4.03
N LEU A 396 45.18 31.67 3.74
CA LEU A 396 45.33 33.06 3.36
C LEU A 396 45.86 33.93 4.53
N GLY A 397 45.35 33.67 5.74
CA GLY A 397 45.82 34.38 6.94
C GLY A 397 47.28 34.08 7.31
N SER A 398 47.72 32.83 7.05
CA SER A 398 49.11 32.42 7.32
C SER A 398 50.12 32.79 6.25
N ALA A 399 49.68 33.07 5.02
CA ALA A 399 50.56 33.51 3.92
C ALA A 399 50.81 35.03 3.92
N GLY A 400 50.05 35.81 4.70
CA GLY A 400 50.18 37.26 4.87
C GLY A 400 50.94 37.73 6.12
N SER A 401 51.46 36.80 6.92
CA SER A 401 52.35 37.04 8.05
C SER A 401 53.78 36.63 7.72
#